data_58126ed7616b29c09c3162913cc82879
#
_entry.id   58126ed7616b29c09c3162913cc82879
#
_cell.length_a   1.000
_cell.length_b   1.000
_cell.length_c   1.000
_cell.angle_alpha   90.00
_cell.angle_beta   90.00
_cell.angle_gamma   90.00
#
_symmetry.space_group_name_H-M   'P 1'
#
loop_
_entity.id
_entity.type
_entity.pdbx_description
1 polymer ?
#
loop_
_entity_poly.entity_id
_entity_poly.type
_entity_poly.pdbx_seq_one_letter_code
_entity_poly.pdbx_strand_id
1 'polypeptide(L)'
;MRKKILFFAMTLLLLTGITASADVLGEQNGGWSTYMGAFTYFHNVQFNSDSVGKQNEYYVEYTPNEDAVPIVVNGASIWGTRNIKQAEQYMQENGLRPLAGINADYFSFKTGIPMGYTIADGEIISKEYGGQDAVGFRSDGTGFIKWLDIQTTVTDGEKSIDVMYINKWCQAGFDPVYLLTDKFGKTTKTQSECIFVICTPNEGRLHVDETMSLTVDDVFIYNGEIEIPEGKVVLLMDTSGVSEYYDFLSRLH
;
A
#
# COMPACT_ATOMS: atom_id res chain seq x y z
N MET A 1 -3.59 55.44 -30.70
CA MET A 1 -4.83 54.80 -30.29
C MET A 1 -4.95 53.32 -30.69
N ARG A 2 -4.40 52.86 -31.85
CA ARG A 2 -4.50 51.44 -32.29
C ARG A 2 -3.78 50.41 -31.38
N LYS A 3 -2.67 50.76 -30.72
CA LYS A 3 -1.93 49.80 -29.83
C LYS A 3 -2.63 49.50 -28.51
N LYS A 4 -3.44 50.41 -27.97
CA LYS A 4 -4.20 50.18 -26.72
C LYS A 4 -5.42 49.30 -26.94
N ILE A 5 -6.03 49.33 -28.10
CA ILE A 5 -7.17 48.48 -28.46
C ILE A 5 -6.71 47.03 -28.66
N LEU A 6 -5.51 46.83 -29.23
CA LEU A 6 -4.95 45.45 -29.38
C LEU A 6 -4.59 44.81 -28.05
N PHE A 7 -4.11 45.58 -27.08
CA PHE A 7 -3.80 45.09 -25.74
C PHE A 7 -5.06 44.73 -24.96
N PHE A 8 -6.12 45.50 -25.11
CA PHE A 8 -7.41 45.23 -24.48
C PHE A 8 -8.11 44.00 -25.09
N ALA A 9 -8.02 43.80 -26.39
CA ALA A 9 -8.54 42.61 -27.07
C ALA A 9 -7.77 41.34 -26.67
N MET A 10 -6.44 41.42 -26.50
CA MET A 10 -5.61 40.31 -26.06
C MET A 10 -5.85 39.92 -24.58
N THR A 11 -6.08 40.93 -23.72
CA THR A 11 -6.43 40.70 -22.31
C THR A 11 -7.84 40.11 -22.18
N LEU A 12 -8.77 40.53 -23.04
CA LEU A 12 -10.13 39.95 -23.07
C LEU A 12 -10.12 38.51 -23.60
N LEU A 13 -9.28 38.20 -24.59
CA LEU A 13 -9.11 36.79 -25.07
C LEU A 13 -8.48 35.88 -24.03
N LEU A 14 -7.59 36.39 -23.17
CA LEU A 14 -6.99 35.65 -22.07
C LEU A 14 -7.99 35.41 -20.92
N LEU A 15 -9.02 36.25 -20.78
CA LEU A 15 -10.07 36.09 -19.77
C LEU A 15 -11.22 35.18 -20.23
N THR A 16 -11.37 34.96 -21.54
CA THR A 16 -12.41 34.05 -22.07
C THR A 16 -11.90 32.62 -22.33
N GLY A 17 -10.62 32.37 -22.06
CA GLY A 17 -9.95 31.09 -22.34
C GLY A 17 -9.94 30.07 -21.20
N ILE A 18 -10.64 30.31 -20.09
CA ILE A 18 -10.69 29.38 -18.97
C ILE A 18 -12.14 29.11 -18.59
N THR A 19 -12.88 28.47 -19.45
CA THR A 19 -14.06 27.71 -19.10
C THR A 19 -14.12 26.44 -19.93
N ALA A 20 -13.09 25.62 -19.83
CA ALA A 20 -13.18 24.23 -20.13
C ALA A 20 -13.06 23.47 -18.81
N SER A 21 -13.94 23.70 -17.87
CA SER A 21 -14.31 22.63 -16.96
C SER A 21 -15.19 21.72 -17.81
N ALA A 22 -14.62 20.66 -18.31
CA ALA A 22 -15.42 19.53 -18.71
C ALA A 22 -16.13 19.06 -17.44
N ASP A 23 -17.33 19.51 -17.23
CA ASP A 23 -18.20 19.04 -16.16
C ASP A 23 -18.67 17.64 -16.53
N VAL A 24 -17.73 16.69 -16.45
CA VAL A 24 -17.93 15.29 -16.82
C VAL A 24 -19.03 14.67 -15.96
N LEU A 25 -19.16 15.14 -14.73
CA LEU A 25 -20.16 14.63 -13.78
C LEU A 25 -21.51 15.33 -13.91
N GLY A 26 -21.58 16.49 -14.60
CA GLY A 26 -22.77 17.31 -14.74
C GLY A 26 -23.02 18.23 -13.54
N GLU A 27 -24.25 18.74 -13.41
CA GLU A 27 -24.61 19.63 -12.33
C GLU A 27 -24.89 18.88 -11.03
N GLN A 28 -24.40 19.42 -9.91
CA GLN A 28 -24.77 18.93 -8.60
C GLN A 28 -26.24 19.18 -8.34
N ASN A 29 -27.01 18.13 -8.05
CA ASN A 29 -28.45 18.19 -7.86
C ASN A 29 -28.92 17.70 -6.48
N GLY A 30 -28.00 17.34 -5.59
CA GLY A 30 -28.32 16.91 -4.24
C GLY A 30 -27.07 16.51 -3.44
N GLY A 31 -27.33 16.05 -2.23
CA GLY A 31 -26.28 15.56 -1.35
C GLY A 31 -26.60 15.81 0.12
N TRP A 32 -25.75 15.28 0.99
CA TRP A 32 -25.80 15.48 2.43
C TRP A 32 -24.41 15.38 3.04
N SER A 33 -24.26 15.95 4.24
CA SER A 33 -23.03 15.87 5.02
C SER A 33 -23.35 15.46 6.44
N THR A 34 -22.47 14.68 7.05
CA THR A 34 -22.58 14.27 8.44
C THR A 34 -21.26 14.52 9.16
N TYR A 35 -21.32 15.24 10.28
CA TYR A 35 -20.16 15.42 11.16
C TYR A 35 -19.92 14.15 11.97
N MET A 36 -18.71 13.61 11.86
CA MET A 36 -18.30 12.35 12.49
C MET A 36 -17.52 12.56 13.80
N GLY A 37 -17.17 13.80 14.12
CA GLY A 37 -16.30 14.17 15.23
C GLY A 37 -14.87 14.49 14.79
N ALA A 38 -14.08 15.08 15.68
CA ALA A 38 -12.66 15.38 15.46
C ALA A 38 -12.38 16.05 14.10
N PHE A 39 -13.14 17.08 13.76
CA PHE A 39 -13.04 17.83 12.50
C PHE A 39 -13.11 16.96 11.23
N THR A 40 -13.88 15.88 11.30
CA THR A 40 -14.09 14.94 10.19
C THR A 40 -15.55 14.98 9.75
N TYR A 41 -15.77 15.10 8.44
CA TYR A 41 -17.08 15.08 7.82
C TYR A 41 -17.13 13.98 6.77
N PHE A 42 -18.25 13.29 6.71
CA PHE A 42 -18.58 12.38 5.63
C PHE A 42 -19.61 13.04 4.72
N HIS A 43 -19.33 13.04 3.43
CA HIS A 43 -20.15 13.71 2.42
C HIS A 43 -20.68 12.71 1.39
N ASN A 44 -21.91 12.92 0.97
CA ASN A 44 -22.44 12.41 -0.29
C ASN A 44 -22.78 13.59 -1.17
N VAL A 45 -22.33 13.58 -2.41
CA VAL A 45 -22.69 14.55 -3.43
C VAL A 45 -23.33 13.82 -4.60
N GLN A 46 -24.43 14.34 -5.10
CA GLN A 46 -25.18 13.76 -6.20
C GLN A 46 -25.08 14.66 -7.42
N PHE A 47 -24.74 14.04 -8.55
CA PHE A 47 -24.65 14.70 -9.85
C PHE A 47 -25.60 14.03 -10.84
N ASN A 48 -25.99 14.76 -11.87
CA ASN A 48 -26.72 14.23 -13.00
C ASN A 48 -26.21 14.87 -14.29
N SER A 49 -25.76 14.06 -15.21
CA SER A 49 -25.35 14.52 -16.54
C SER A 49 -26.04 13.71 -17.63
N ASP A 50 -26.19 14.31 -18.80
CA ASP A 50 -26.76 13.64 -19.96
C ASP A 50 -25.88 12.50 -20.51
N SER A 51 -24.56 12.57 -20.26
CA SER A 51 -23.59 11.62 -20.80
C SER A 51 -23.38 10.39 -19.91
N VAL A 52 -23.40 10.55 -18.57
CA VAL A 52 -23.09 9.45 -17.62
C VAL A 52 -24.26 9.14 -16.68
N GLY A 53 -25.36 9.90 -16.75
CA GLY A 53 -26.53 9.73 -15.90
C GLY A 53 -26.30 10.15 -14.44
N LYS A 54 -27.03 9.51 -13.51
CA LYS A 54 -26.91 9.81 -12.09
C LYS A 54 -25.62 9.23 -11.51
N GLN A 55 -24.86 10.09 -10.83
CA GLN A 55 -23.64 9.72 -10.12
C GLN A 55 -23.76 10.10 -8.64
N ASN A 56 -23.14 9.30 -7.78
CA ASN A 56 -22.98 9.61 -6.35
C ASN A 56 -21.50 9.57 -6.01
N GLU A 57 -21.00 10.67 -5.49
CA GLU A 57 -19.67 10.76 -4.91
C GLU A 57 -19.79 10.67 -3.40
N TYR A 58 -18.91 9.86 -2.80
CA TYR A 58 -18.75 9.75 -1.36
C TYR A 58 -17.32 10.10 -1.01
N TYR A 59 -17.13 11.05 -0.11
CA TYR A 59 -15.80 11.42 0.33
C TYR A 59 -15.76 11.80 1.80
N VAL A 60 -14.57 11.76 2.36
CA VAL A 60 -14.28 12.19 3.72
C VAL A 60 -13.46 13.48 3.64
N GLU A 61 -13.96 14.52 4.28
CA GLU A 61 -13.22 15.75 4.55
C GLU A 61 -12.65 15.67 5.96
N TYR A 62 -11.34 15.84 6.08
CA TYR A 62 -10.62 15.73 7.33
C TYR A 62 -9.66 16.90 7.48
N THR A 63 -9.68 17.55 8.63
CA THR A 63 -8.70 18.56 9.00
C THR A 63 -7.74 17.96 10.03
N PRO A 64 -6.41 17.95 9.80
CA PRO A 64 -5.43 17.45 10.77
C PRO A 64 -5.61 18.05 12.17
N ASN A 65 -5.63 17.18 13.18
CA ASN A 65 -5.84 17.57 14.59
C ASN A 65 -5.30 16.48 15.53
N GLU A 66 -5.33 16.74 16.85
CA GLU A 66 -4.80 15.83 17.88
C GLU A 66 -5.78 14.69 18.25
N ASP A 67 -7.06 14.82 17.90
CA ASP A 67 -8.12 13.88 18.32
C ASP A 67 -8.33 12.73 17.32
N ALA A 68 -7.90 12.89 16.07
CA ALA A 68 -8.01 11.87 15.02
C ALA A 68 -6.84 11.95 14.04
N VAL A 69 -6.41 10.80 13.56
CA VAL A 69 -5.36 10.67 12.55
C VAL A 69 -5.77 9.66 11.46
N PRO A 70 -5.40 9.87 10.20
CA PRO A 70 -5.54 8.87 9.16
C PRO A 70 -4.57 7.71 9.43
N ILE A 71 -5.05 6.48 9.30
CA ILE A 71 -4.23 5.27 9.44
C ILE A 71 -4.47 4.31 8.30
N VAL A 72 -3.46 3.50 7.98
CA VAL A 72 -3.55 2.39 7.05
C VAL A 72 -3.96 1.12 7.81
N VAL A 73 -5.03 0.47 7.38
CA VAL A 73 -5.56 -0.73 8.02
C VAL A 73 -5.45 -1.92 7.08
N ASN A 74 -4.56 -2.84 7.39
CA ASN A 74 -4.35 -4.09 6.65
C ASN A 74 -4.90 -5.34 7.37
N GLY A 75 -5.41 -5.18 8.60
CA GLY A 75 -5.86 -6.29 9.45
C GLY A 75 -4.70 -7.13 10.01
N ALA A 76 -5.02 -8.30 10.55
CA ALA A 76 -4.03 -9.21 11.13
C ALA A 76 -3.08 -9.80 10.07
N SER A 77 -3.56 -10.00 8.83
CA SER A 77 -2.74 -10.44 7.68
C SER A 77 -3.31 -9.84 6.40
N ILE A 78 -2.50 -9.80 5.34
CA ILE A 78 -2.92 -9.29 4.04
C ILE A 78 -3.43 -10.38 3.09
N TRP A 79 -3.35 -11.64 3.44
CA TRP A 79 -3.92 -12.72 2.65
C TRP A 79 -5.44 -12.80 2.85
N GLY A 80 -6.19 -12.75 1.75
CA GLY A 80 -7.64 -12.73 1.74
C GLY A 80 -8.23 -11.32 1.72
N THR A 81 -9.53 -11.24 1.44
CA THR A 81 -10.27 -9.98 1.38
C THR A 81 -11.06 -9.73 2.66
N ARG A 82 -11.24 -8.46 3.01
CA ARG A 82 -12.10 -8.03 4.11
C ARG A 82 -13.02 -6.93 3.64
N ASN A 83 -14.25 -6.93 4.11
CA ASN A 83 -15.15 -5.80 3.90
C ASN A 83 -14.92 -4.73 5.00
N ILE A 84 -15.50 -3.54 4.78
CA ILE A 84 -15.29 -2.39 5.68
C ILE A 84 -15.76 -2.66 7.11
N LYS A 85 -16.81 -3.49 7.31
CA LYS A 85 -17.27 -3.85 8.66
C LYS A 85 -16.27 -4.74 9.40
N GLN A 86 -15.60 -5.64 8.69
CA GLN A 86 -14.54 -6.47 9.27
C GLN A 86 -13.28 -5.64 9.59
N ALA A 87 -12.99 -4.61 8.79
CA ALA A 87 -11.94 -3.66 9.09
C ALA A 87 -12.29 -2.81 10.33
N GLU A 88 -13.52 -2.31 10.41
CA GLU A 88 -14.03 -1.59 11.59
C GLU A 88 -13.92 -2.45 12.86
N GLN A 89 -14.41 -3.69 12.83
CA GLN A 89 -14.34 -4.61 13.95
C GLN A 89 -12.89 -4.83 14.40
N TYR A 90 -11.98 -5.10 13.44
CA TYR A 90 -10.56 -5.27 13.74
C TYR A 90 -9.97 -4.05 14.44
N MET A 91 -10.31 -2.84 14.01
CA MET A 91 -9.86 -1.61 14.66
C MET A 91 -10.39 -1.48 16.08
N GLN A 92 -11.67 -1.76 16.30
CA GLN A 92 -12.31 -1.70 17.63
C GLN A 92 -11.70 -2.73 18.60
N GLU A 93 -11.41 -3.94 18.13
CA GLU A 93 -10.72 -5.00 18.90
C GLU A 93 -9.29 -4.57 19.28
N ASN A 94 -8.66 -3.67 18.51
CA ASN A 94 -7.35 -3.08 18.80
C ASN A 94 -7.43 -1.72 19.53
N GLY A 95 -8.58 -1.38 20.12
CA GLY A 95 -8.77 -0.19 20.94
C GLY A 95 -8.91 1.12 20.14
N LEU A 96 -9.10 1.05 18.83
CA LEU A 96 -9.29 2.21 17.97
C LEU A 96 -10.77 2.47 17.74
N ARG A 97 -11.12 3.75 17.53
CA ARG A 97 -12.47 4.19 17.20
C ARG A 97 -12.47 4.77 15.78
N PRO A 98 -12.83 4.00 14.76
CA PRO A 98 -12.92 4.51 13.40
C PRO A 98 -14.06 5.54 13.28
N LEU A 99 -13.80 6.66 12.61
CA LEU A 99 -14.78 7.69 12.28
C LEU A 99 -15.31 7.52 10.86
N ALA A 100 -14.43 7.21 9.92
CA ALA A 100 -14.73 6.94 8.53
C ALA A 100 -13.65 6.05 7.93
N GLY A 101 -13.91 5.46 6.76
CA GLY A 101 -12.94 4.64 6.05
C GLY A 101 -13.26 4.53 4.57
N ILE A 102 -12.23 4.37 3.77
CA ILE A 102 -12.31 4.14 2.33
C ILE A 102 -11.36 3.02 1.91
N ASN A 103 -11.60 2.44 0.75
CA ASN A 103 -10.66 1.54 0.12
C ASN A 103 -9.42 2.33 -0.31
N ALA A 104 -8.24 1.78 -0.06
CA ALA A 104 -6.98 2.50 -0.31
C ALA A 104 -6.23 2.01 -1.54
N ASP A 105 -6.27 0.73 -1.88
CA ASP A 105 -5.40 0.17 -2.92
C ASP A 105 -6.13 -0.83 -3.83
N TYR A 106 -5.56 -1.05 -5.00
CA TYR A 106 -5.88 -2.21 -5.83
C TYR A 106 -5.33 -3.48 -5.19
N PHE A 107 -6.01 -4.60 -5.38
CA PHE A 107 -5.63 -5.89 -4.83
C PHE A 107 -5.87 -7.02 -5.82
N SER A 108 -5.15 -8.11 -5.64
CA SER A 108 -5.38 -9.34 -6.40
C SER A 108 -6.72 -9.97 -6.01
N PHE A 109 -7.66 -10.10 -6.94
CA PHE A 109 -8.93 -10.80 -6.69
C PHE A 109 -8.76 -12.26 -6.28
N LYS A 110 -7.63 -12.88 -6.64
CA LYS A 110 -7.33 -14.27 -6.30
C LYS A 110 -6.85 -14.44 -4.86
N THR A 111 -6.06 -13.48 -4.35
CA THR A 111 -5.36 -13.62 -3.08
C THR A 111 -5.76 -12.59 -2.03
N GLY A 112 -6.35 -11.46 -2.44
CA GLY A 112 -6.62 -10.30 -1.58
C GLY A 112 -5.40 -9.43 -1.32
N ILE A 113 -4.20 -9.84 -1.75
CA ILE A 113 -2.95 -9.11 -1.49
C ILE A 113 -2.99 -7.76 -2.22
N PRO A 114 -2.63 -6.64 -1.56
CA PRO A 114 -2.44 -5.34 -2.21
C PRO A 114 -1.46 -5.43 -3.39
N MET A 115 -1.72 -4.72 -4.47
CA MET A 115 -0.85 -4.73 -5.66
C MET A 115 0.35 -3.81 -5.49
N GLY A 116 0.22 -2.78 -4.67
CA GLY A 116 1.25 -1.77 -4.48
C GLY A 116 2.02 -1.86 -3.16
N TYR A 117 2.51 -0.70 -2.73
CA TYR A 117 3.09 -0.52 -1.41
C TYR A 117 1.99 -0.36 -0.37
N THR A 118 2.13 -1.05 0.76
CA THR A 118 1.33 -0.80 1.96
C THR A 118 2.29 -0.56 3.10
N ILE A 119 2.24 0.63 3.68
CA ILE A 119 3.08 1.05 4.80
C ILE A 119 2.14 1.50 5.91
N ALA A 120 2.29 0.94 7.10
CA ALA A 120 1.49 1.28 8.26
C ALA A 120 2.41 1.65 9.42
N ASP A 121 2.30 2.87 9.92
CA ASP A 121 3.14 3.39 11.01
C ASP A 121 4.66 3.23 10.75
N GLY A 122 5.08 3.48 9.50
CA GLY A 122 6.45 3.29 9.04
C GLY A 122 6.85 1.85 8.72
N GLU A 123 6.13 0.83 9.20
CA GLU A 123 6.37 -0.58 8.88
C GLU A 123 5.99 -0.90 7.42
N ILE A 124 6.87 -1.56 6.70
CA ILE A 124 6.61 -2.05 5.33
C ILE A 124 5.78 -3.32 5.42
N ILE A 125 4.47 -3.19 5.26
CA ILE A 125 3.53 -4.31 5.29
C ILE A 125 3.57 -5.10 3.97
N SER A 126 3.65 -4.40 2.84
CA SER A 126 3.69 -5.02 1.51
C SER A 126 4.47 -4.14 0.54
N LYS A 127 5.31 -4.76 -0.27
CA LYS A 127 6.11 -4.08 -1.29
C LYS A 127 6.13 -4.90 -2.57
N GLU A 128 5.95 -4.22 -3.69
CA GLU A 128 6.17 -4.75 -5.03
C GLU A 128 7.46 -4.19 -5.65
N TYR A 129 7.93 -4.84 -6.72
CA TYR A 129 9.07 -4.35 -7.48
C TYR A 129 8.73 -3.08 -8.26
N GLY A 130 9.67 -2.13 -8.27
CA GLY A 130 9.56 -0.87 -9.00
C GLY A 130 8.82 0.23 -8.23
N GLY A 131 8.96 1.45 -8.73
CA GLY A 131 8.35 2.62 -8.13
C GLY A 131 6.90 2.83 -8.58
N GLN A 132 6.12 3.52 -7.74
CA GLN A 132 4.72 3.85 -8.03
C GLN A 132 4.25 5.08 -7.27
N ASP A 133 3.16 5.70 -7.75
CA ASP A 133 2.51 6.78 -7.02
C ASP A 133 1.80 6.22 -5.77
N ALA A 134 1.99 6.89 -4.66
CA ALA A 134 1.38 6.54 -3.40
C ALA A 134 0.72 7.75 -2.72
N VAL A 135 -0.40 7.51 -2.07
CA VAL A 135 -1.02 8.44 -1.12
C VAL A 135 -0.53 8.08 0.26
N GLY A 136 -0.10 9.05 1.02
CA GLY A 136 0.37 8.86 2.38
C GLY A 136 -0.05 9.97 3.33
N PHE A 137 0.10 9.70 4.61
CA PHE A 137 -0.15 10.66 5.69
C PHE A 137 1.06 10.72 6.61
N ARG A 138 1.40 11.91 7.05
CA ARG A 138 2.45 12.14 8.04
C ARG A 138 1.89 11.98 9.45
N SER A 139 2.76 11.92 10.44
CA SER A 139 2.39 11.82 11.85
C SER A 139 1.55 13.00 12.36
N ASP A 140 1.62 14.16 11.68
CA ASP A 140 0.79 15.33 11.96
C ASP A 140 -0.60 15.27 11.26
N GLY A 141 -0.89 14.18 10.56
CA GLY A 141 -2.14 13.96 9.82
C GLY A 141 -2.18 14.60 8.44
N THR A 142 -1.14 15.32 8.01
CA THR A 142 -1.12 15.93 6.67
C THR A 142 -0.95 14.88 5.57
N GLY A 143 -1.78 14.96 4.54
CA GLY A 143 -1.72 14.09 3.37
C GLY A 143 -0.64 14.51 2.36
N PHE A 144 -0.15 13.54 1.59
CA PHE A 144 0.70 13.79 0.43
C PHE A 144 0.45 12.74 -0.67
N ILE A 145 0.77 13.09 -1.90
CA ILE A 145 0.86 12.17 -3.04
C ILE A 145 2.29 12.28 -3.56
N LYS A 146 2.97 11.14 -3.70
CA LYS A 146 4.36 11.11 -4.13
C LYS A 146 4.68 9.80 -4.83
N TRP A 147 5.56 9.85 -5.82
CA TRP A 147 6.25 8.69 -6.36
C TRP A 147 7.17 8.09 -5.30
N LEU A 148 6.97 6.82 -4.99
CA LEU A 148 7.82 6.04 -4.09
C LEU A 148 8.54 4.95 -4.89
N ASP A 149 9.82 4.75 -4.59
CA ASP A 149 10.63 3.63 -5.06
C ASP A 149 11.49 3.14 -3.89
N ILE A 150 11.00 2.11 -3.21
CA ILE A 150 11.62 1.57 -1.99
C ILE A 150 12.55 0.43 -2.39
N GLN A 151 13.84 0.62 -2.21
CA GLN A 151 14.84 -0.44 -2.37
C GLN A 151 14.96 -1.22 -1.06
N THR A 152 14.99 -2.54 -1.16
CA THR A 152 15.16 -3.43 -0.01
C THR A 152 16.22 -4.45 -0.37
N THR A 153 17.19 -4.63 0.51
CA THR A 153 18.28 -5.59 0.33
C THR A 153 18.43 -6.46 1.55
N VAL A 154 18.95 -7.66 1.36
CA VAL A 154 19.49 -8.50 2.44
C VAL A 154 20.99 -8.67 2.23
N THR A 155 21.75 -8.60 3.33
CA THR A 155 23.22 -8.70 3.30
C THR A 155 23.72 -9.63 4.40
N ASP A 156 24.78 -10.38 4.10
CA ASP A 156 25.56 -11.17 5.07
C ASP A 156 26.79 -10.40 5.60
N GLY A 157 26.94 -9.13 5.19
CA GLY A 157 28.09 -8.27 5.51
C GLY A 157 29.17 -8.27 4.43
N GLU A 158 29.21 -9.27 3.55
CA GLU A 158 30.16 -9.35 2.42
C GLU A 158 29.49 -9.10 1.09
N LYS A 159 28.29 -9.64 0.90
CA LYS A 159 27.47 -9.53 -0.30
C LYS A 159 26.07 -9.05 0.05
N SER A 160 25.45 -8.32 -0.87
CA SER A 160 24.05 -7.90 -0.76
C SER A 160 23.28 -8.36 -1.99
N ILE A 161 22.05 -8.76 -1.79
CA ILE A 161 21.10 -9.08 -2.87
C ILE A 161 19.78 -8.32 -2.67
N ASP A 162 19.05 -8.09 -3.75
CA ASP A 162 17.76 -7.40 -3.69
C ASP A 162 16.65 -8.31 -3.17
N VAL A 163 15.82 -7.76 -2.27
CA VAL A 163 14.53 -8.32 -1.90
C VAL A 163 13.47 -7.58 -2.73
N MET A 164 13.01 -8.20 -3.79
CA MET A 164 12.09 -7.54 -4.72
C MET A 164 10.68 -7.42 -4.15
N TYR A 165 10.25 -8.40 -3.38
CA TYR A 165 8.88 -8.51 -2.89
C TYR A 165 8.83 -8.70 -1.37
N ILE A 166 8.00 -7.92 -0.70
CA ILE A 166 7.68 -8.11 0.73
C ILE A 166 6.20 -8.45 0.84
N ASN A 167 5.92 -9.59 1.49
CA ASN A 167 4.56 -10.09 1.70
C ASN A 167 3.75 -10.19 0.39
N LYS A 168 4.39 -10.65 -0.68
CA LYS A 168 3.75 -11.02 -1.96
C LYS A 168 3.77 -12.53 -2.13
N TRP A 169 2.86 -13.02 -2.95
CA TRP A 169 2.80 -14.46 -3.25
C TRP A 169 3.93 -14.86 -4.21
N CYS A 170 4.81 -15.76 -3.74
CA CYS A 170 5.86 -16.34 -4.57
C CYS A 170 5.24 -17.25 -5.65
N GLN A 171 5.49 -16.93 -6.92
CA GLN A 171 4.97 -17.66 -8.06
C GLN A 171 6.03 -18.63 -8.58
N ALA A 172 5.59 -19.84 -8.96
CA ALA A 172 6.44 -20.85 -9.56
C ALA A 172 7.11 -20.35 -10.86
N GLY A 173 8.37 -20.67 -11.04
CA GLY A 173 9.13 -20.29 -12.23
C GLY A 173 9.56 -18.83 -12.25
N PHE A 174 9.46 -18.14 -11.14
CA PHE A 174 9.87 -16.75 -10.99
C PHE A 174 10.94 -16.66 -9.89
N ASP A 175 12.13 -16.17 -10.22
CA ASP A 175 13.35 -16.29 -9.42
C ASP A 175 13.77 -15.10 -8.54
N PRO A 176 12.95 -14.07 -8.27
CA PRO A 176 13.32 -13.04 -7.32
C PRO A 176 13.23 -13.53 -5.87
N VAL A 177 13.93 -12.82 -4.98
CA VAL A 177 13.83 -13.06 -3.54
C VAL A 177 12.60 -12.36 -2.97
N TYR A 178 11.85 -13.12 -2.19
CA TYR A 178 10.70 -12.68 -1.41
C TYR A 178 11.07 -12.66 0.07
N LEU A 179 10.49 -11.72 0.80
CA LEU A 179 10.50 -11.68 2.25
C LEU A 179 9.05 -11.77 2.74
N LEU A 180 8.73 -12.78 3.55
CA LEU A 180 7.43 -12.93 4.17
C LEU A 180 7.55 -12.76 5.68
N THR A 181 6.55 -12.09 6.27
CA THR A 181 6.36 -11.94 7.71
C THR A 181 5.03 -12.54 8.12
N ASP A 182 4.72 -12.55 9.41
CA ASP A 182 3.41 -12.93 9.94
C ASP A 182 2.25 -12.08 9.36
N LYS A 183 2.57 -10.88 8.82
CA LYS A 183 1.57 -10.05 8.11
C LYS A 183 1.10 -10.66 6.79
N PHE A 184 1.89 -11.49 6.14
CA PHE A 184 1.44 -12.21 4.94
C PHE A 184 0.30 -13.18 5.27
N GLY A 185 0.48 -14.01 6.27
CA GLY A 185 -0.46 -15.04 6.70
C GLY A 185 0.23 -16.13 7.49
N LYS A 186 -0.48 -17.23 7.77
CA LYS A 186 0.05 -18.35 8.56
C LYS A 186 1.04 -19.25 7.81
N THR A 187 0.95 -19.28 6.48
CA THR A 187 1.83 -20.12 5.64
C THR A 187 2.27 -19.35 4.40
N THR A 188 3.35 -19.80 3.76
CA THR A 188 3.97 -19.15 2.59
C THR A 188 3.13 -19.24 1.32
N LYS A 189 2.13 -20.13 1.26
CA LYS A 189 1.29 -20.40 0.08
C LYS A 189 2.06 -20.78 -1.18
N THR A 190 3.30 -21.20 -1.05
CA THR A 190 4.13 -21.70 -2.15
C THR A 190 3.57 -22.99 -2.73
N GLN A 191 3.72 -23.18 -4.04
CA GLN A 191 3.18 -24.32 -4.79
C GLN A 191 4.27 -25.05 -5.59
N SER A 192 5.52 -24.66 -5.43
CA SER A 192 6.70 -25.21 -6.09
C SER A 192 7.81 -25.43 -5.07
N GLU A 193 8.91 -26.01 -5.55
CA GLU A 193 10.11 -26.15 -4.76
C GLU A 193 10.78 -24.80 -4.57
N CYS A 194 10.99 -24.42 -3.31
CA CYS A 194 11.64 -23.18 -2.91
C CYS A 194 12.77 -23.45 -1.94
N ILE A 195 13.79 -22.59 -1.95
CA ILE A 195 14.70 -22.43 -0.83
C ILE A 195 14.07 -21.49 0.18
N PHE A 196 14.11 -21.86 1.44
CA PHE A 196 13.60 -21.10 2.57
C PHE A 196 14.72 -20.81 3.56
N VAL A 197 14.77 -19.56 4.02
CA VAL A 197 15.62 -19.11 5.13
C VAL A 197 14.71 -18.55 6.20
N ILE A 198 14.59 -19.24 7.32
CA ILE A 198 13.82 -18.78 8.47
C ILE A 198 14.74 -17.96 9.37
N CYS A 199 14.30 -16.76 9.72
CA CYS A 199 15.08 -15.83 10.52
C CYS A 199 14.28 -15.28 11.70
N THR A 200 14.99 -15.04 12.80
CA THR A 200 14.50 -14.25 13.93
C THR A 200 14.98 -12.81 13.81
N PRO A 201 14.08 -11.81 13.75
CA PRO A 201 14.46 -10.42 13.94
C PRO A 201 15.06 -10.22 15.33
N ASN A 202 16.23 -9.58 15.41
CA ASN A 202 16.87 -9.30 16.70
C ASN A 202 16.14 -8.16 17.42
N GLU A 203 15.63 -7.20 16.67
CA GLU A 203 14.84 -6.08 17.16
C GLU A 203 13.78 -5.67 16.13
N GLY A 204 12.61 -5.29 16.62
CA GLY A 204 11.58 -4.59 15.87
C GLY A 204 11.01 -5.29 14.63
N ARG A 205 10.58 -4.47 13.68
CA ARG A 205 10.02 -4.83 12.38
C ARG A 205 10.70 -4.02 11.29
N LEU A 206 10.52 -4.39 10.03
CA LEU A 206 11.14 -3.68 8.91
C LEU A 206 10.41 -2.38 8.61
N HIS A 207 11.03 -1.27 8.98
CA HIS A 207 10.55 0.08 8.72
C HIS A 207 11.26 0.72 7.53
N VAL A 208 10.64 1.74 6.96
CA VAL A 208 11.24 2.57 5.90
C VAL A 208 12.47 3.27 6.46
N ASP A 209 13.55 3.31 5.67
CA ASP A 209 14.84 3.92 6.00
C ASP A 209 15.56 3.28 7.22
N GLU A 210 15.20 2.04 7.58
CA GLU A 210 15.84 1.31 8.68
C GLU A 210 16.51 0.02 8.22
N THR A 211 17.43 -0.47 9.03
CA THR A 211 18.07 -1.77 8.89
C THR A 211 17.61 -2.68 10.01
N MET A 212 17.05 -3.83 9.65
CA MET A 212 16.65 -4.87 10.60
C MET A 212 17.71 -5.97 10.61
N SER A 213 18.29 -6.25 11.78
CA SER A 213 19.22 -7.37 11.98
C SER A 213 18.44 -8.67 12.17
N LEU A 214 18.89 -9.72 11.48
CA LEU A 214 18.27 -11.04 11.50
C LEU A 214 19.27 -12.10 11.99
N THR A 215 18.81 -13.02 12.82
CA THR A 215 19.54 -14.27 13.12
C THR A 215 18.93 -15.39 12.29
N VAL A 216 19.73 -16.09 11.52
CA VAL A 216 19.28 -17.24 10.72
C VAL A 216 19.02 -18.42 11.68
N ASP A 217 17.82 -18.98 11.61
CA ASP A 217 17.41 -20.14 12.40
C ASP A 217 17.53 -21.44 11.61
N ASP A 218 17.16 -21.42 10.33
CA ASP A 218 17.17 -22.60 9.47
C ASP A 218 17.25 -22.23 7.98
N VAL A 219 17.90 -23.09 7.19
CA VAL A 219 17.99 -22.99 5.73
C VAL A 219 17.72 -24.36 5.11
N PHE A 220 16.70 -24.48 4.30
CA PHE A 220 16.32 -25.74 3.66
C PHE A 220 15.57 -25.55 2.35
N ILE A 221 15.48 -26.62 1.57
CA ILE A 221 14.69 -26.69 0.34
C ILE A 221 13.45 -27.55 0.63
N TYR A 222 12.29 -27.08 0.19
CA TYR A 222 11.05 -27.84 0.31
C TYR A 222 10.12 -27.56 -0.86
N ASN A 223 9.38 -28.59 -1.27
CA ASN A 223 8.37 -28.48 -2.33
C ASN A 223 6.99 -28.37 -1.70
N GLY A 224 6.44 -27.15 -1.72
CA GLY A 224 5.13 -26.84 -1.14
C GLY A 224 5.19 -25.67 -0.15
N GLU A 225 4.08 -25.45 0.56
CA GLU A 225 3.99 -24.39 1.56
C GLU A 225 4.57 -24.82 2.91
N ILE A 226 5.16 -23.86 3.62
CA ILE A 226 5.59 -24.02 5.01
C ILE A 226 4.85 -23.05 5.92
N GLU A 227 4.84 -23.30 7.21
CA GLU A 227 4.33 -22.37 8.21
C GLU A 227 5.27 -21.14 8.31
N ILE A 228 4.69 -19.95 8.47
CA ILE A 228 5.42 -18.75 8.86
C ILE A 228 5.27 -18.62 10.38
N PRO A 229 6.32 -18.90 11.16
CA PRO A 229 6.22 -18.83 12.61
C PRO A 229 5.98 -17.38 13.06
N GLU A 230 5.18 -17.20 14.11
CA GLU A 230 4.89 -15.89 14.67
C GLU A 230 6.16 -15.14 15.04
N GLY A 231 6.25 -13.88 14.64
CA GLY A 231 7.40 -13.02 14.89
C GLY A 231 8.66 -13.35 14.07
N LYS A 232 8.61 -14.33 13.18
CA LYS A 232 9.72 -14.67 12.29
C LYS A 232 9.59 -13.98 10.93
N VAL A 233 10.70 -14.00 10.23
CA VAL A 233 10.82 -13.59 8.82
C VAL A 233 11.25 -14.81 8.01
N VAL A 234 10.65 -14.98 6.84
CA VAL A 234 11.02 -16.03 5.89
C VAL A 234 11.50 -15.39 4.60
N LEU A 235 12.79 -15.53 4.29
CA LEU A 235 13.30 -15.25 2.95
C LEU A 235 13.09 -16.49 2.11
N LEU A 236 12.65 -16.32 0.86
CA LEU A 236 12.46 -17.46 -0.05
C LEU A 236 12.61 -17.05 -1.50
N MET A 237 12.91 -18.06 -2.33
CA MET A 237 12.78 -17.98 -3.79
C MET A 237 12.49 -19.36 -4.39
N ASP A 238 11.87 -19.38 -5.56
CA ASP A 238 11.64 -20.59 -6.34
C ASP A 238 12.97 -21.15 -6.89
N THR A 239 13.20 -22.47 -6.78
CA THR A 239 14.45 -23.12 -7.20
C THR A 239 14.51 -23.47 -8.69
N SER A 240 13.45 -23.23 -9.46
CA SER A 240 13.39 -23.56 -10.89
C SER A 240 14.33 -22.72 -11.76
N GLY A 241 14.83 -21.60 -11.22
CA GLY A 241 15.86 -20.76 -11.85
C GLY A 241 17.20 -20.85 -11.11
N VAL A 242 18.29 -21.05 -11.84
CA VAL A 242 19.64 -20.95 -11.28
C VAL A 242 20.00 -19.47 -11.24
N SER A 243 20.03 -18.87 -10.05
CA SER A 243 20.42 -17.47 -9.88
C SER A 243 21.48 -17.29 -8.80
N GLU A 244 22.19 -16.16 -8.86
CA GLU A 244 23.15 -15.78 -7.82
C GLU A 244 22.48 -15.60 -6.45
N TYR A 245 21.16 -15.38 -6.44
CA TYR A 245 20.36 -15.25 -5.22
C TYR A 245 20.19 -16.58 -4.50
N TYR A 246 20.02 -17.70 -5.25
CA TYR A 246 20.01 -19.04 -4.67
C TYR A 246 21.32 -19.34 -3.96
N ASP A 247 22.47 -19.07 -4.61
CA ASP A 247 23.79 -19.28 -4.03
C ASP A 247 24.02 -18.43 -2.77
N PHE A 248 23.45 -17.23 -2.74
CA PHE A 248 23.51 -16.37 -1.56
C PHE A 248 22.68 -16.95 -0.42
N LEU A 249 21.38 -17.24 -0.66
CA LEU A 249 20.47 -17.76 0.38
C LEU A 249 20.94 -19.10 0.95
N SER A 250 21.50 -19.98 0.10
CA SER A 250 21.95 -21.32 0.51
C SER A 250 23.18 -21.31 1.45
N ARG A 251 23.88 -20.19 1.56
CA ARG A 251 25.08 -20.03 2.40
C ARG A 251 24.83 -19.29 3.70
N LEU A 252 23.63 -18.79 3.92
CA LEU A 252 23.26 -18.11 5.17
C LEU A 252 23.23 -19.14 6.32
N HIS A 253 23.84 -18.80 7.47
CA HIS A 253 23.96 -19.67 8.64
C HIS A 253 23.61 -18.91 9.91
#